data_2b6f0c952a2c0e8c97b8799633aaf6a8
#
_entry.id   2b6f0c952a2c0e8c97b8799633aaf6a8
#
_cell.length_a   1.000
_cell.length_b   1.000
_cell.length_c   1.000
_cell.angle_alpha   90.00
_cell.angle_beta   90.00
_cell.angle_gamma   90.00
#
_symmetry.space_group_name_H-M   'P 1'
#
loop_
_entity.id
_entity.type
_entity.pdbx_description
1 polymer ?
#
loop_
_entity_poly.entity_id
_entity_poly.type
_entity_poly.pdbx_seq_one_letter_code
_entity_poly.pdbx_strand_id
1 'polypeptide(L)'
;MFKAPPQASIEEVIRTALMFPCFVDEGGNIDLMKEVLEEELKEVLGSFQKDKIPGPDGWTIEFFLDLFEILGRDLLQVVEDSRSAGWIPASFNTTFIALIPNSNNATSLNDFRPISLCNCIYNIISKVIAQRLKAILSAQVSAEQFGFLEGRQIHEAIGVAQEGLHSLKTRSLKGAILKIDLSKAYDRVSWLYIRFLLTHLGFGISFIRWIMSCITTVSFSVLINGAASPFFHAERGLRQGCPLSPLLFLLVAEGLSRAIRVARDEGRFSGIKVAPNVSITHLLFVDDVLIFCSGDRGETRVLKEILELFSKLQVWK
;
A
#
# COMPACT_ATOMS: atom_id res chain seq x y z
N MET A 1 -9.41 -15.51 3.80
CA MET A 1 -8.36 -14.52 3.51
C MET A 1 -8.88 -13.10 3.73
N PHE A 2 -9.94 -12.69 3.05
CA PHE A 2 -10.51 -11.34 3.12
C PHE A 2 -11.64 -11.14 4.15
N LYS A 3 -11.91 -12.08 5.04
CA LYS A 3 -12.88 -11.92 6.14
C LYS A 3 -12.22 -11.26 7.34
N ALA A 4 -12.97 -10.39 8.02
CA ALA A 4 -12.48 -9.63 9.15
C ALA A 4 -12.23 -10.53 10.37
N PRO A 5 -11.03 -10.47 10.98
CA PRO A 5 -10.80 -10.95 12.35
C PRO A 5 -11.21 -9.88 13.35
N PRO A 6 -10.99 -10.10 14.64
CA PRO A 6 -11.19 -9.07 15.66
C PRO A 6 -10.46 -7.80 15.26
N GLN A 7 -11.21 -6.71 15.14
CA GLN A 7 -10.69 -5.41 14.72
C GLN A 7 -9.86 -4.81 15.86
N ALA A 8 -8.83 -4.04 15.48
CA ALA A 8 -8.17 -3.13 16.41
C ALA A 8 -9.23 -2.23 17.07
N SER A 9 -9.03 -1.89 18.32
CA SER A 9 -9.89 -0.91 18.97
C SER A 9 -9.75 0.45 18.24
N ILE A 10 -10.82 1.24 18.24
CA ILE A 10 -10.78 2.60 17.68
C ILE A 10 -9.67 3.42 18.32
N GLU A 11 -9.40 3.23 19.62
CA GLU A 11 -8.34 3.89 20.36
C GLU A 11 -6.94 3.56 19.79
N GLU A 12 -6.66 2.30 19.47
CA GLU A 12 -5.39 1.88 18.85
C GLU A 12 -5.20 2.50 17.46
N VAL A 13 -6.28 2.56 16.67
CA VAL A 13 -6.28 3.20 15.34
C VAL A 13 -5.97 4.70 15.47
N ILE A 14 -6.65 5.40 16.36
CA ILE A 14 -6.43 6.84 16.61
C ILE A 14 -5.01 7.08 17.09
N ARG A 15 -4.54 6.32 18.08
CA ARG A 15 -3.18 6.45 18.64
C ARG A 15 -2.11 6.35 17.56
N THR A 16 -2.26 5.45 16.59
CA THR A 16 -1.29 5.32 15.49
C THR A 16 -1.43 6.44 14.49
N ALA A 17 -2.66 6.86 14.15
CA ALA A 17 -2.87 7.98 13.24
C ALA A 17 -2.27 9.28 13.78
N LEU A 18 -2.37 9.53 15.09
CA LEU A 18 -1.78 10.72 15.74
C LEU A 18 -0.25 10.81 15.65
N MET A 19 0.45 9.73 15.29
CA MET A 19 1.90 9.76 15.02
C MET A 19 2.25 10.42 13.67
N PHE A 20 1.26 10.66 12.83
CA PHE A 20 1.46 11.33 11.55
C PHE A 20 1.17 12.83 11.68
N PRO A 21 1.94 13.70 11.02
CA PRO A 21 1.53 15.08 10.82
C PRO A 21 0.38 15.14 9.82
N CYS A 22 -0.50 16.12 9.96
CA CYS A 22 -1.39 16.53 8.88
C CYS A 22 -0.54 17.21 7.81
N PHE A 23 -0.62 16.77 6.56
CA PHE A 23 0.21 17.30 5.49
C PHE A 23 -0.55 17.67 4.20
N VAL A 24 -1.84 17.37 4.13
CA VAL A 24 -2.68 17.78 3.00
C VAL A 24 -3.47 19.00 3.43
N ASP A 25 -3.18 20.13 2.82
CA ASP A 25 -3.87 21.39 3.01
C ASP A 25 -5.05 21.56 2.03
N GLU A 26 -5.70 22.71 2.07
CA GLU A 26 -6.84 23.02 1.19
C GLU A 26 -6.40 23.04 -0.29
N GLY A 27 -5.23 23.60 -0.60
CA GLY A 27 -4.68 23.63 -1.95
C GLY A 27 -4.43 22.23 -2.50
N GLY A 28 -3.80 21.36 -1.70
CA GLY A 28 -3.59 19.97 -2.05
C GLY A 28 -4.90 19.20 -2.29
N ASN A 29 -5.92 19.48 -1.51
CA ASN A 29 -7.24 18.86 -1.70
C ASN A 29 -7.95 19.34 -2.98
N ILE A 30 -7.78 20.63 -3.34
CA ILE A 30 -8.28 21.15 -4.62
C ILE A 30 -7.58 20.44 -5.78
N ASP A 31 -6.24 20.30 -5.72
CA ASP A 31 -5.45 19.63 -6.75
C ASP A 31 -5.83 18.16 -6.93
N LEU A 32 -6.06 17.44 -5.83
CA LEU A 32 -6.49 16.04 -5.85
C LEU A 32 -7.86 15.83 -6.50
N MET A 33 -8.73 16.83 -6.41
CA MET A 33 -10.11 16.76 -6.91
C MET A 33 -10.33 17.60 -8.16
N LYS A 34 -9.28 18.07 -8.84
CA LYS A 34 -9.39 18.70 -10.16
C LYS A 34 -10.09 17.78 -11.16
N GLU A 35 -10.76 18.38 -12.13
CA GLU A 35 -11.33 17.68 -13.27
C GLU A 35 -10.25 16.83 -13.96
N VAL A 36 -10.64 15.63 -14.39
CA VAL A 36 -9.75 14.76 -15.17
C VAL A 36 -9.74 15.23 -16.61
N LEU A 37 -8.57 15.57 -17.12
CA LEU A 37 -8.41 16.05 -18.49
C LEU A 37 -8.07 14.88 -19.43
N GLU A 38 -8.32 15.08 -20.71
CA GLU A 38 -8.03 14.08 -21.76
C GLU A 38 -6.54 13.72 -21.79
N GLU A 39 -5.66 14.73 -21.58
CA GLU A 39 -4.22 14.53 -21.52
C GLU A 39 -3.81 13.62 -20.35
N GLU A 40 -4.37 13.86 -19.15
CA GLU A 40 -4.15 13.00 -17.96
C GLU A 40 -4.61 11.56 -18.25
N LEU A 41 -5.77 11.40 -18.89
CA LEU A 41 -6.28 10.09 -19.23
C LEU A 41 -5.38 9.36 -20.24
N LYS A 42 -4.86 10.06 -21.26
CA LYS A 42 -3.90 9.52 -22.24
C LYS A 42 -2.59 9.09 -21.57
N GLU A 43 -2.05 9.90 -20.66
CA GLU A 43 -0.86 9.56 -19.88
C GLU A 43 -1.10 8.31 -19.03
N VAL A 44 -2.24 8.25 -18.35
CA VAL A 44 -2.64 7.08 -17.57
C VAL A 44 -2.68 5.83 -18.44
N LEU A 45 -3.37 5.86 -19.57
CA LEU A 45 -3.45 4.73 -20.51
C LEU A 45 -2.07 4.32 -21.02
N GLY A 46 -1.25 5.29 -21.45
CA GLY A 46 0.11 5.02 -21.94
C GLY A 46 1.08 4.46 -20.90
N SER A 47 0.78 4.65 -19.60
CA SER A 47 1.60 4.15 -18.49
C SER A 47 1.33 2.69 -18.09
N PHE A 48 0.33 2.04 -18.68
CA PHE A 48 0.09 0.63 -18.45
C PHE A 48 1.01 -0.26 -19.27
N GLN A 49 1.36 -1.41 -18.69
CA GLN A 49 2.05 -2.47 -19.44
C GLN A 49 1.04 -3.18 -20.34
N LYS A 50 1.43 -3.37 -21.60
CA LYS A 50 0.68 -4.15 -22.59
C LYS A 50 0.73 -5.64 -22.30
N ASP A 51 -0.09 -6.42 -23.02
CA ASP A 51 -0.14 -7.89 -22.96
C ASP A 51 -0.49 -8.43 -21.55
N LYS A 52 -1.32 -7.70 -20.80
CA LYS A 52 -1.84 -8.16 -19.51
C LYS A 52 -3.17 -8.87 -19.65
N ILE A 53 -3.35 -9.92 -18.84
CA ILE A 53 -4.60 -10.69 -18.79
C ILE A 53 -5.73 -9.77 -18.29
N PRO A 54 -6.86 -9.71 -19.01
CA PRO A 54 -8.00 -8.89 -18.61
C PRO A 54 -8.71 -9.41 -17.35
N GLY A 55 -9.52 -8.56 -16.77
CA GLY A 55 -10.44 -8.90 -15.68
C GLY A 55 -11.73 -9.58 -16.20
N PRO A 56 -12.77 -9.63 -15.35
CA PRO A 56 -14.07 -10.22 -15.70
C PRO A 56 -14.76 -9.59 -16.91
N ASP A 57 -14.47 -8.31 -17.23
CA ASP A 57 -15.02 -7.59 -18.38
C ASP A 57 -14.41 -8.00 -19.73
N GLY A 58 -13.28 -8.71 -19.71
CA GLY A 58 -12.59 -9.18 -20.92
C GLY A 58 -11.84 -8.12 -21.70
N TRP A 59 -11.86 -6.84 -21.25
CA TRP A 59 -11.21 -5.73 -21.94
C TRP A 59 -9.76 -5.58 -21.52
N THR A 60 -8.89 -5.28 -22.50
CA THR A 60 -7.48 -4.95 -22.26
C THR A 60 -7.23 -3.45 -22.41
N ILE A 61 -6.07 -2.98 -21.98
CA ILE A 61 -5.67 -1.59 -22.16
C ILE A 61 -5.48 -1.24 -23.63
N GLU A 62 -4.97 -2.19 -24.42
CA GLU A 62 -4.76 -2.03 -25.86
C GLU A 62 -6.06 -1.68 -26.58
N PHE A 63 -7.18 -2.30 -26.19
CA PHE A 63 -8.49 -1.98 -26.73
C PHE A 63 -8.84 -0.49 -26.56
N PHE A 64 -8.61 0.07 -25.39
CA PHE A 64 -8.89 1.48 -25.12
C PHE A 64 -7.88 2.43 -25.79
N LEU A 65 -6.61 2.00 -25.95
CA LEU A 65 -5.59 2.77 -26.65
C LEU A 65 -5.88 2.82 -28.16
N ASP A 66 -6.19 1.67 -28.76
CA ASP A 66 -6.41 1.57 -30.22
C ASP A 66 -7.72 2.26 -30.66
N LEU A 67 -8.72 2.28 -29.78
CA LEU A 67 -10.01 2.92 -30.06
C LEU A 67 -10.20 4.27 -29.36
N PHE A 68 -9.13 4.91 -28.91
CA PHE A 68 -9.22 6.14 -28.11
C PHE A 68 -9.95 7.27 -28.85
N GLU A 69 -9.75 7.42 -30.14
CA GLU A 69 -10.43 8.44 -30.95
C GLU A 69 -11.98 8.26 -30.98
N ILE A 70 -12.46 7.05 -30.72
CA ILE A 70 -13.90 6.74 -30.71
C ILE A 70 -14.42 6.76 -29.26
N LEU A 71 -13.74 6.10 -28.32
CA LEU A 71 -14.22 5.84 -26.96
C LEU A 71 -13.67 6.83 -25.91
N GLY A 72 -12.68 7.63 -26.28
CA GLY A 72 -11.95 8.47 -25.31
C GLY A 72 -12.84 9.43 -24.54
N ARG A 73 -13.85 10.03 -25.20
CA ARG A 73 -14.81 10.94 -24.54
C ARG A 73 -15.70 10.21 -23.55
N ASP A 74 -16.22 9.04 -23.91
CA ASP A 74 -17.07 8.24 -23.03
C ASP A 74 -16.27 7.70 -21.85
N LEU A 75 -15.03 7.26 -22.09
CA LEU A 75 -14.12 6.83 -21.05
C LEU A 75 -13.78 7.97 -20.07
N LEU A 76 -13.49 9.17 -20.59
CA LEU A 76 -13.26 10.36 -19.78
C LEU A 76 -14.48 10.69 -18.93
N GLN A 77 -15.68 10.64 -19.51
CA GLN A 77 -16.91 10.87 -18.77
C GLN A 77 -17.12 9.86 -17.64
N VAL A 78 -16.85 8.58 -17.87
CA VAL A 78 -16.93 7.53 -16.83
C VAL A 78 -15.96 7.79 -15.69
N VAL A 79 -14.73 8.19 -15.99
CA VAL A 79 -13.73 8.51 -14.96
C VAL A 79 -14.16 9.75 -14.17
N GLU A 80 -14.65 10.79 -14.86
CA GLU A 80 -15.08 12.04 -14.25
C GLU A 80 -16.36 11.87 -13.41
N ASP A 81 -17.31 11.08 -13.86
CA ASP A 81 -18.49 10.71 -13.09
C ASP A 81 -18.10 9.99 -11.79
N SER A 82 -17.14 9.06 -11.88
CA SER A 82 -16.59 8.38 -10.71
C SER A 82 -15.92 9.38 -9.74
N ARG A 83 -15.16 10.35 -10.24
CA ARG A 83 -14.49 11.38 -9.44
C ARG A 83 -15.51 12.27 -8.74
N SER A 84 -16.46 12.83 -9.49
CA SER A 84 -17.45 13.78 -8.97
C SER A 84 -18.41 13.14 -7.97
N ALA A 85 -18.82 11.89 -8.21
CA ALA A 85 -19.66 11.13 -7.29
C ALA A 85 -18.88 10.60 -6.08
N GLY A 86 -17.54 10.47 -6.19
CA GLY A 86 -16.71 9.79 -5.20
C GLY A 86 -17.09 8.31 -5.05
N TRP A 87 -17.55 7.68 -6.13
CA TRP A 87 -18.08 6.31 -6.11
C TRP A 87 -17.82 5.58 -7.42
N ILE A 88 -17.62 4.27 -7.31
CA ILE A 88 -17.40 3.36 -8.44
C ILE A 88 -18.51 2.29 -8.44
N PRO A 89 -19.23 2.09 -9.55
CA PRO A 89 -20.20 1.01 -9.69
C PRO A 89 -19.58 -0.36 -9.37
N ALA A 90 -20.30 -1.18 -8.62
CA ALA A 90 -19.84 -2.52 -8.25
C ALA A 90 -19.55 -3.40 -9.50
N SER A 91 -20.26 -3.16 -10.61
CA SER A 91 -20.01 -3.85 -11.89
C SER A 91 -18.60 -3.54 -12.45
N PHE A 92 -18.07 -2.34 -12.26
CA PHE A 92 -16.70 -2.02 -12.65
C PHE A 92 -15.67 -2.60 -11.67
N ASN A 93 -16.07 -2.88 -10.43
CA ASN A 93 -15.18 -3.33 -9.36
C ASN A 93 -15.23 -4.85 -9.11
N THR A 94 -15.62 -5.63 -10.10
CA THR A 94 -15.48 -7.09 -10.08
C THR A 94 -14.04 -7.49 -10.41
N THR A 95 -13.58 -8.58 -9.80
CA THR A 95 -12.18 -9.00 -9.89
C THR A 95 -12.09 -10.52 -9.88
N PHE A 96 -11.35 -11.09 -10.82
CA PHE A 96 -10.92 -12.48 -10.73
C PHE A 96 -9.65 -12.60 -9.89
N ILE A 97 -9.57 -13.66 -9.10
CA ILE A 97 -8.35 -14.04 -8.37
C ILE A 97 -7.73 -15.23 -9.09
N ALA A 98 -6.56 -15.02 -9.68
CA ALA A 98 -5.71 -16.07 -10.20
C ALA A 98 -4.74 -16.53 -9.10
N LEU A 99 -4.62 -17.85 -8.93
CA LEU A 99 -3.74 -18.45 -7.93
C LEU A 99 -2.42 -18.85 -8.59
N ILE A 100 -1.35 -18.11 -8.28
CA ILE A 100 -0.02 -18.37 -8.80
C ILE A 100 0.81 -19.11 -7.74
N PRO A 101 1.36 -20.32 -8.02
CA PRO A 101 2.14 -21.05 -7.04
C PRO A 101 3.45 -20.31 -6.70
N ASN A 102 3.80 -20.28 -5.41
CA ASN A 102 5.06 -19.71 -4.92
C ASN A 102 6.27 -20.66 -5.16
N SER A 103 5.99 -21.94 -5.35
CA SER A 103 7.01 -22.98 -5.57
C SER A 103 6.47 -24.08 -6.48
N ASN A 104 7.36 -24.88 -7.06
CA ASN A 104 6.98 -26.00 -7.93
C ASN A 104 6.20 -27.11 -7.20
N ASN A 105 6.22 -27.14 -5.87
CA ASN A 105 5.57 -28.16 -5.03
C ASN A 105 4.49 -27.55 -4.14
N ALA A 106 3.66 -26.67 -4.68
CA ALA A 106 2.53 -26.09 -3.96
C ALA A 106 1.47 -27.16 -3.65
N THR A 107 1.23 -27.44 -2.36
CA THR A 107 0.31 -28.49 -1.89
C THR A 107 -0.88 -27.92 -1.12
N SER A 108 -0.79 -26.69 -0.64
CA SER A 108 -1.84 -26.02 0.11
C SER A 108 -2.18 -24.65 -0.47
N LEU A 109 -3.35 -24.11 -0.18
CA LEU A 109 -3.75 -22.77 -0.62
C LEU A 109 -2.82 -21.66 -0.09
N ASN A 110 -2.04 -21.92 0.96
CA ASN A 110 -1.06 -20.98 1.46
C ASN A 110 0.16 -20.85 0.57
N ASP A 111 0.41 -21.81 -0.29
CA ASP A 111 1.54 -21.85 -1.22
C ASP A 111 1.26 -21.08 -2.52
N PHE A 112 0.10 -20.43 -2.62
CA PHE A 112 -0.28 -19.64 -3.79
C PHE A 112 -0.38 -18.15 -3.45
N ARG A 113 0.04 -17.32 -4.41
CA ARG A 113 -0.20 -15.87 -4.40
C ARG A 113 -1.51 -15.56 -5.12
N PRO A 114 -2.44 -14.86 -4.47
CA PRO A 114 -3.68 -14.42 -5.11
C PRO A 114 -3.42 -13.14 -5.93
N ILE A 115 -3.31 -13.28 -7.24
CA ILE A 115 -3.18 -12.14 -8.15
C ILE A 115 -4.56 -11.69 -8.60
N SER A 116 -4.86 -10.43 -8.43
CA SER A 116 -6.13 -9.81 -8.78
C SER A 116 -6.13 -9.35 -10.25
N LEU A 117 -7.01 -9.93 -11.04
CA LEU A 117 -7.31 -9.52 -12.41
C LEU A 117 -8.53 -8.60 -12.36
N CYS A 118 -8.25 -7.30 -12.28
CA CYS A 118 -9.29 -6.27 -12.16
C CYS A 118 -9.83 -5.89 -13.55
N ASN A 119 -11.08 -5.43 -13.61
CA ASN A 119 -11.64 -4.84 -14.81
C ASN A 119 -10.81 -3.66 -15.31
N CYS A 120 -10.75 -3.48 -16.62
CA CYS A 120 -9.92 -2.46 -17.23
C CYS A 120 -10.33 -1.03 -16.82
N ILE A 121 -11.62 -0.71 -16.86
CA ILE A 121 -12.16 0.59 -16.43
C ILE A 121 -11.78 0.88 -14.96
N TYR A 122 -11.92 -0.12 -14.07
CA TYR A 122 -11.48 0.02 -12.70
C TYR A 122 -9.98 0.34 -12.59
N ASN A 123 -9.13 -0.36 -13.36
CA ASN A 123 -7.70 -0.12 -13.37
C ASN A 123 -7.36 1.30 -13.81
N ILE A 124 -8.07 1.84 -14.80
CA ILE A 124 -7.89 3.22 -15.28
C ILE A 124 -8.25 4.22 -14.16
N ILE A 125 -9.43 4.10 -13.55
CA ILE A 125 -9.86 4.97 -12.44
C ILE A 125 -8.86 4.90 -11.28
N SER A 126 -8.49 3.70 -10.86
CA SER A 126 -7.56 3.51 -9.74
C SER A 126 -6.15 4.01 -10.04
N LYS A 127 -5.75 4.06 -11.31
CA LYS A 127 -4.45 4.60 -11.74
C LYS A 127 -4.45 6.13 -11.72
N VAL A 128 -5.56 6.79 -12.11
CA VAL A 128 -5.73 8.25 -11.96
C VAL A 128 -5.57 8.64 -10.48
N ILE A 129 -6.30 7.96 -9.58
CA ILE A 129 -6.19 8.21 -8.14
C ILE A 129 -4.75 7.97 -7.65
N ALA A 130 -4.12 6.88 -8.11
CA ALA A 130 -2.76 6.51 -7.72
C ALA A 130 -1.73 7.57 -8.16
N GLN A 131 -1.82 8.10 -9.37
CA GLN A 131 -0.89 9.15 -9.84
C GLN A 131 -1.03 10.43 -9.02
N ARG A 132 -2.26 10.87 -8.75
CA ARG A 132 -2.53 12.04 -7.90
C ARG A 132 -2.04 11.84 -6.47
N LEU A 133 -2.30 10.67 -5.89
CA LEU A 133 -1.85 10.32 -4.54
C LEU A 133 -0.32 10.22 -4.44
N LYS A 134 0.34 9.66 -5.47
CA LYS A 134 1.79 9.48 -5.52
C LYS A 134 2.54 10.81 -5.41
N ALA A 135 2.04 11.86 -6.06
CA ALA A 135 2.65 13.19 -6.03
C ALA A 135 2.78 13.72 -4.58
N ILE A 136 1.73 13.52 -3.76
CA ILE A 136 1.73 13.94 -2.35
C ILE A 136 2.60 13.00 -1.50
N LEU A 137 2.45 11.69 -1.64
CA LEU A 137 3.13 10.72 -0.79
C LEU A 137 4.65 10.74 -0.97
N SER A 138 5.15 10.97 -2.18
CA SER A 138 6.59 10.99 -2.46
C SER A 138 7.37 12.00 -1.60
N ALA A 139 6.73 13.10 -1.20
CA ALA A 139 7.32 14.12 -0.34
C ALA A 139 7.16 13.83 1.17
N GLN A 140 6.21 13.00 1.57
CA GLN A 140 5.77 12.85 2.96
C GLN A 140 6.15 11.52 3.62
N VAL A 141 6.39 10.49 2.81
CA VAL A 141 6.81 9.18 3.32
C VAL A 141 8.26 9.24 3.79
N SER A 142 8.53 8.62 4.93
CA SER A 142 9.84 8.64 5.59
C SER A 142 10.97 8.13 4.69
N ALA A 143 12.21 8.62 4.94
CA ALA A 143 13.38 8.24 4.17
C ALA A 143 13.74 6.76 4.26
N GLU A 144 13.27 6.10 5.30
CA GLU A 144 13.47 4.68 5.58
C GLU A 144 12.64 3.75 4.68
N GLN A 145 11.63 4.28 3.93
CA GLN A 145 10.83 3.51 2.96
C GLN A 145 11.39 3.67 1.54
N PHE A 146 11.78 2.56 0.91
CA PHE A 146 12.40 2.54 -0.42
C PHE A 146 11.49 1.98 -1.53
N GLY A 147 10.34 1.41 -1.19
CA GLY A 147 9.44 0.78 -2.17
C GLY A 147 8.48 1.78 -2.83
N PHE A 148 8.17 1.59 -4.12
CA PHE A 148 7.15 2.27 -4.94
C PHE A 148 7.24 3.80 -5.06
N LEU A 149 8.24 4.43 -4.48
CA LEU A 149 8.45 5.87 -4.53
C LEU A 149 9.48 6.22 -5.61
N GLU A 150 9.24 7.34 -6.27
CA GLU A 150 10.14 7.84 -7.31
C GLU A 150 11.46 8.32 -6.70
N GLY A 151 12.58 8.06 -7.40
CA GLY A 151 13.90 8.45 -6.94
C GLY A 151 14.49 7.59 -5.82
N ARG A 152 13.75 6.56 -5.33
CA ARG A 152 14.27 5.63 -4.30
C ARG A 152 14.48 4.23 -4.89
N GLN A 153 15.65 3.65 -4.62
CA GLN A 153 16.02 2.36 -5.18
C GLN A 153 16.38 1.35 -4.09
N ILE A 154 16.11 0.08 -4.37
CA ILE A 154 16.44 -1.02 -3.45
C ILE A 154 17.94 -1.07 -3.15
N HIS A 155 18.80 -0.69 -4.11
CA HIS A 155 20.25 -0.68 -3.94
C HIS A 155 20.68 0.27 -2.83
N GLU A 156 20.01 1.39 -2.63
CA GLU A 156 20.27 2.34 -1.54
C GLU A 156 19.96 1.68 -0.19
N ALA A 157 18.79 1.02 -0.07
CA ALA A 157 18.42 0.27 1.14
C ALA A 157 19.45 -0.82 1.47
N ILE A 158 19.92 -1.55 0.44
CA ILE A 158 20.93 -2.59 0.59
C ILE A 158 22.26 -1.96 1.08
N GLY A 159 22.70 -0.84 0.50
CA GLY A 159 23.89 -0.11 0.93
C GLY A 159 23.83 0.29 2.40
N VAL A 160 22.71 0.88 2.82
CA VAL A 160 22.49 1.28 4.22
C VAL A 160 22.48 0.07 5.15
N ALA A 161 21.83 -1.05 4.74
CA ALA A 161 21.83 -2.29 5.52
C ALA A 161 23.23 -2.90 5.67
N GLN A 162 24.04 -2.87 4.61
CA GLN A 162 25.44 -3.35 4.62
C GLN A 162 26.30 -2.50 5.54
N GLU A 163 26.14 -1.16 5.53
CA GLU A 163 26.85 -0.26 6.44
C GLU A 163 26.51 -0.54 7.90
N GLY A 164 25.21 -0.76 8.20
CA GLY A 164 24.77 -1.17 9.54
C GLY A 164 25.42 -2.46 10.00
N LEU A 165 25.46 -3.49 9.12
CA LEU A 165 26.09 -4.77 9.41
C LEU A 165 27.61 -4.65 9.56
N HIS A 166 28.26 -3.86 8.71
CA HIS A 166 29.69 -3.57 8.78
C HIS A 166 30.06 -2.89 10.09
N SER A 167 29.31 -1.86 10.49
CA SER A 167 29.51 -1.14 11.76
C SER A 167 29.37 -2.07 12.97
N LEU A 168 28.41 -2.98 12.98
CA LEU A 168 28.26 -3.99 14.05
C LEU A 168 29.52 -4.87 14.17
N LYS A 169 30.03 -5.35 13.03
CA LYS A 169 31.17 -6.27 13.00
C LYS A 169 32.47 -5.57 13.34
N THR A 170 32.77 -4.43 12.72
CA THR A 170 34.09 -3.77 12.83
C THR A 170 34.28 -3.04 14.16
N ARG A 171 33.21 -2.49 14.73
CA ARG A 171 33.25 -1.79 16.01
C ARG A 171 32.90 -2.68 17.20
N SER A 172 32.66 -3.98 16.97
CA SER A 172 32.23 -4.93 18.01
C SER A 172 31.04 -4.40 18.83
N LEU A 173 30.12 -3.71 18.17
CA LEU A 173 28.93 -3.16 18.84
C LEU A 173 27.99 -4.29 19.25
N LYS A 174 27.43 -4.17 20.43
CA LYS A 174 26.27 -5.00 20.81
C LYS A 174 25.08 -4.53 19.98
N GLY A 175 24.41 -5.45 19.32
CA GLY A 175 23.24 -5.12 18.51
C GLY A 175 22.67 -6.35 17.80
N ALA A 176 21.45 -6.18 17.28
CA ALA A 176 20.76 -7.18 16.50
C ALA A 176 20.07 -6.55 15.29
N ILE A 177 20.02 -7.32 14.22
CA ILE A 177 19.22 -6.97 13.03
C ILE A 177 18.11 -8.00 12.94
N LEU A 178 16.86 -7.53 12.98
CA LEU A 178 15.67 -8.35 12.79
C LEU A 178 15.14 -8.14 11.37
N LYS A 179 15.00 -9.23 10.62
CA LYS A 179 14.23 -9.25 9.38
C LYS A 179 12.82 -9.70 9.70
N ILE A 180 11.84 -8.89 9.34
CA ILE A 180 10.42 -9.18 9.51
C ILE A 180 9.81 -9.25 8.11
N ASP A 181 9.15 -10.36 7.81
CA ASP A 181 8.35 -10.54 6.61
C ASP A 181 6.87 -10.32 6.98
N LEU A 182 6.25 -9.37 6.34
CA LEU A 182 4.86 -9.04 6.56
C LEU A 182 3.94 -10.02 5.79
N SER A 183 3.87 -11.25 6.26
CA SER A 183 3.14 -12.33 5.59
C SER A 183 1.70 -11.94 5.24
N LYS A 184 1.36 -12.05 3.94
CA LYS A 184 0.05 -11.68 3.39
C LYS A 184 -0.35 -10.23 3.70
N ALA A 185 0.63 -9.34 3.67
CA ALA A 185 0.50 -7.94 4.06
C ALA A 185 -0.71 -7.24 3.40
N TYR A 186 -0.83 -7.38 2.07
CA TYR A 186 -1.95 -6.79 1.31
C TYR A 186 -3.32 -7.32 1.72
N ASP A 187 -3.45 -8.62 1.95
CA ASP A 187 -4.75 -9.27 2.22
C ASP A 187 -5.33 -8.91 3.60
N ARG A 188 -4.51 -8.37 4.49
CA ARG A 188 -4.85 -8.14 5.89
C ARG A 188 -5.09 -6.70 6.28
N VAL A 189 -4.83 -5.77 5.39
CA VAL A 189 -4.99 -4.33 5.65
C VAL A 189 -6.40 -3.98 6.09
N SER A 190 -6.51 -3.29 7.21
CA SER A 190 -7.78 -2.77 7.72
C SER A 190 -8.25 -1.55 6.92
N TRP A 191 -9.44 -1.60 6.34
CA TRP A 191 -10.03 -0.45 5.65
C TRP A 191 -10.38 0.69 6.59
N LEU A 192 -10.76 0.36 7.83
CA LEU A 192 -11.00 1.34 8.87
C LEU A 192 -9.72 2.15 9.15
N TYR A 193 -8.58 1.46 9.27
CA TYR A 193 -7.29 2.12 9.49
C TYR A 193 -6.91 3.03 8.32
N ILE A 194 -7.05 2.58 7.06
CA ILE A 194 -6.83 3.45 5.89
C ILE A 194 -7.70 4.71 5.95
N ARG A 195 -8.99 4.54 6.22
CA ARG A 195 -9.92 5.68 6.30
C ARG A 195 -9.52 6.68 7.37
N PHE A 196 -9.15 6.21 8.57
CA PHE A 196 -8.68 7.07 9.65
C PHE A 196 -7.37 7.77 9.30
N LEU A 197 -6.41 7.05 8.71
CA LEU A 197 -5.17 7.66 8.24
C LEU A 197 -5.44 8.79 7.25
N LEU A 198 -6.17 8.52 6.18
CA LEU A 198 -6.48 9.53 5.17
C LEU A 198 -7.19 10.76 5.78
N THR A 199 -8.13 10.54 6.70
CA THR A 199 -8.82 11.64 7.41
C THR A 199 -7.83 12.45 8.25
N HIS A 200 -6.98 11.80 9.03
CA HIS A 200 -6.01 12.48 9.90
C HIS A 200 -4.94 13.22 9.11
N LEU A 201 -4.52 12.69 7.98
CA LEU A 201 -3.54 13.32 7.09
C LEU A 201 -4.07 14.58 6.38
N GLY A 202 -5.37 14.89 6.50
CA GLY A 202 -6.01 16.07 5.94
C GLY A 202 -6.59 15.89 4.55
N PHE A 203 -6.72 14.65 4.05
CA PHE A 203 -7.40 14.42 2.78
C PHE A 203 -8.88 14.80 2.84
N GLY A 204 -9.37 15.46 1.79
CA GLY A 204 -10.77 15.86 1.68
C GLY A 204 -11.72 14.68 1.59
N ILE A 205 -12.92 14.83 2.14
CA ILE A 205 -13.92 13.76 2.24
C ILE A 205 -14.29 13.15 0.88
N SER A 206 -14.33 13.94 -0.18
CA SER A 206 -14.64 13.48 -1.54
C SER A 206 -13.55 12.57 -2.07
N PHE A 207 -12.26 12.91 -1.87
CA PHE A 207 -11.15 12.08 -2.28
C PHE A 207 -11.08 10.79 -1.45
N ILE A 208 -11.32 10.89 -0.13
CA ILE A 208 -11.42 9.70 0.74
C ILE A 208 -12.54 8.77 0.26
N ARG A 209 -13.73 9.31 -0.06
CA ARG A 209 -14.83 8.51 -0.58
C ARG A 209 -14.44 7.79 -1.87
N TRP A 210 -13.77 8.47 -2.78
CA TRP A 210 -13.34 7.90 -4.05
C TRP A 210 -12.35 6.75 -3.84
N ILE A 211 -11.32 6.93 -2.99
CA ILE A 211 -10.40 5.85 -2.59
C ILE A 211 -11.15 4.69 -1.91
N MET A 212 -11.99 4.99 -0.93
CA MET A 212 -12.71 3.96 -0.18
C MET A 212 -13.65 3.16 -1.08
N SER A 213 -14.31 3.81 -2.04
CA SER A 213 -15.13 3.12 -3.04
C SER A 213 -14.31 2.10 -3.83
N CYS A 214 -13.06 2.41 -4.20
CA CYS A 214 -12.17 1.47 -4.88
C CYS A 214 -11.97 0.17 -4.10
N ILE A 215 -11.84 0.24 -2.78
CA ILE A 215 -11.45 -0.92 -1.96
C ILE A 215 -12.63 -1.63 -1.31
N THR A 216 -13.75 -0.93 -1.04
CA THR A 216 -14.87 -1.51 -0.27
C THR A 216 -15.99 -2.09 -1.13
N THR A 217 -16.14 -1.70 -2.39
CA THR A 217 -17.20 -2.19 -3.28
C THR A 217 -16.79 -3.42 -4.10
N VAL A 218 -15.61 -3.97 -3.85
CA VAL A 218 -15.04 -5.08 -4.63
C VAL A 218 -15.78 -6.39 -4.43
N SER A 219 -16.05 -7.08 -5.54
CA SER A 219 -16.51 -8.46 -5.57
C SER A 219 -15.46 -9.35 -6.21
N PHE A 220 -15.11 -10.44 -5.54
CA PHE A 220 -14.12 -11.41 -6.00
C PHE A 220 -14.74 -12.71 -6.48
N SER A 221 -14.13 -13.32 -7.49
CA SER A 221 -14.35 -14.70 -7.87
C SER A 221 -13.00 -15.38 -8.12
N VAL A 222 -12.81 -16.58 -7.60
CA VAL A 222 -11.54 -17.33 -7.76
C VAL A 222 -11.60 -18.14 -9.03
N LEU A 223 -10.55 -18.05 -9.85
CA LEU A 223 -10.37 -18.89 -11.04
C LEU A 223 -9.72 -20.22 -10.64
N ILE A 224 -10.43 -21.33 -10.88
CA ILE A 224 -9.96 -22.70 -10.62
C ILE A 224 -10.13 -23.50 -11.91
N ASN A 225 -9.02 -23.91 -12.51
CA ASN A 225 -9.00 -24.68 -13.76
C ASN A 225 -9.83 -24.04 -14.89
N GLY A 226 -9.77 -22.70 -15.00
CA GLY A 226 -10.49 -21.94 -16.02
C GLY A 226 -11.96 -21.63 -15.67
N ALA A 227 -12.51 -22.16 -14.58
CA ALA A 227 -13.85 -21.86 -14.11
C ALA A 227 -13.85 -20.82 -12.98
N ALA A 228 -14.80 -19.89 -13.03
CA ALA A 228 -14.99 -18.87 -12.00
C ALA A 228 -15.87 -19.41 -10.87
N SER A 229 -15.44 -19.21 -9.62
CA SER A 229 -16.29 -19.49 -8.45
C SER A 229 -17.45 -18.49 -8.34
N PRO A 230 -18.47 -18.73 -7.51
CA PRO A 230 -19.42 -17.68 -7.14
C PRO A 230 -18.71 -16.45 -6.59
N PHE A 231 -19.26 -15.25 -6.87
CA PHE A 231 -18.72 -14.00 -6.36
C PHE A 231 -18.92 -13.89 -4.84
N PHE A 232 -17.93 -13.30 -4.17
CA PHE A 232 -17.99 -12.98 -2.74
C PHE A 232 -17.40 -11.59 -2.48
N HIS A 233 -17.84 -10.93 -1.39
CA HIS A 233 -17.34 -9.63 -0.98
C HIS A 233 -16.17 -9.76 0.00
N ALA A 234 -15.22 -8.85 -0.10
CA ALA A 234 -14.18 -8.67 0.89
C ALA A 234 -14.68 -7.80 2.05
N GLU A 235 -14.05 -7.96 3.20
CA GLU A 235 -14.26 -7.13 4.40
C GLU A 235 -12.99 -6.37 4.79
N ARG A 236 -11.87 -6.66 4.13
CA ARG A 236 -10.54 -6.06 4.33
C ARG A 236 -9.61 -6.38 3.18
N GLY A 237 -8.40 -5.84 3.24
CA GLY A 237 -7.31 -6.15 2.32
C GLY A 237 -7.26 -5.22 1.12
N LEU A 238 -6.14 -5.29 0.45
CA LEU A 238 -5.83 -4.57 -0.79
C LEU A 238 -5.54 -5.59 -1.89
N ARG A 239 -5.89 -5.27 -3.12
CA ARG A 239 -5.69 -6.17 -4.26
C ARG A 239 -4.24 -6.18 -4.74
N GLN A 240 -3.65 -7.37 -4.87
CA GLN A 240 -2.34 -7.55 -5.53
C GLN A 240 -2.55 -7.47 -7.04
N GLY A 241 -1.97 -6.44 -7.68
CA GLY A 241 -2.15 -6.15 -9.11
C GLY A 241 -2.97 -4.90 -9.41
N CYS A 242 -3.62 -4.27 -8.41
CA CYS A 242 -4.31 -2.99 -8.57
C CYS A 242 -3.32 -1.81 -8.49
N PRO A 243 -3.41 -0.81 -9.37
CA PRO A 243 -2.50 0.35 -9.35
C PRO A 243 -2.48 1.17 -8.05
N LEU A 244 -3.62 1.28 -7.37
CA LEU A 244 -3.76 2.06 -6.14
C LEU A 244 -3.24 1.33 -4.89
N SER A 245 -3.32 0.00 -4.86
CA SER A 245 -3.00 -0.80 -3.68
C SER A 245 -1.59 -0.60 -3.12
N PRO A 246 -0.51 -0.49 -3.94
CA PRO A 246 0.82 -0.25 -3.45
C PRO A 246 0.94 1.05 -2.63
N LEU A 247 0.30 2.14 -3.07
CA LEU A 247 0.37 3.43 -2.39
C LEU A 247 -0.42 3.44 -1.08
N LEU A 248 -1.58 2.78 -1.05
CA LEU A 248 -2.34 2.60 0.19
C LEU A 248 -1.57 1.73 1.19
N PHE A 249 -0.86 0.70 0.69
CA PHE A 249 0.00 -0.11 1.54
C PHE A 249 1.19 0.66 2.09
N LEU A 250 1.81 1.55 1.29
CA LEU A 250 2.88 2.45 1.78
C LEU A 250 2.39 3.32 2.93
N LEU A 251 1.20 3.91 2.85
CA LEU A 251 0.62 4.69 3.96
C LEU A 251 0.48 3.85 5.22
N VAL A 252 0.05 2.62 5.05
CA VAL A 252 -0.12 1.69 6.16
C VAL A 252 1.22 1.30 6.76
N ALA A 253 2.22 0.96 5.95
CA ALA A 253 3.58 0.61 6.38
C ALA A 253 4.30 1.80 7.04
N GLU A 254 4.03 3.03 6.57
CA GLU A 254 4.55 4.25 7.19
C GLU A 254 4.13 4.38 8.67
N GLY A 255 2.99 3.80 9.08
CA GLY A 255 2.59 3.74 10.49
C GLY A 255 3.62 3.04 11.38
N LEU A 256 4.23 1.96 10.90
CA LEU A 256 5.32 1.28 11.61
C LEU A 256 6.57 2.16 11.67
N SER A 257 6.94 2.77 10.55
CA SER A 257 8.08 3.70 10.49
C SER A 257 7.91 4.85 11.48
N ARG A 258 6.73 5.48 11.50
CA ARG A 258 6.42 6.58 12.42
C ARG A 258 6.49 6.16 13.89
N ALA A 259 5.96 4.98 14.23
CA ALA A 259 6.04 4.48 15.60
C ALA A 259 7.49 4.27 16.07
N ILE A 260 8.36 3.74 15.21
CA ILE A 260 9.79 3.58 15.50
C ILE A 260 10.47 4.95 15.62
N ARG A 261 10.17 5.90 14.75
CA ARG A 261 10.72 7.26 14.79
C ARG A 261 10.31 8.02 16.06
N VAL A 262 9.03 7.95 16.44
CA VAL A 262 8.55 8.55 17.69
C VAL A 262 9.30 7.94 18.88
N ALA A 263 9.45 6.62 18.95
CA ALA A 263 10.21 5.97 20.01
C ALA A 263 11.70 6.41 20.01
N ARG A 264 12.30 6.67 18.85
CA ARG A 264 13.65 7.20 18.72
C ARG A 264 13.74 8.64 19.25
N ASP A 265 12.82 9.49 18.84
CA ASP A 265 12.80 10.91 19.21
C ASP A 265 12.55 11.10 20.72
N GLU A 266 11.82 10.16 21.35
CA GLU A 266 11.65 10.08 22.80
C GLU A 266 12.82 9.39 23.53
N GLY A 267 13.88 8.99 22.83
CA GLY A 267 15.05 8.32 23.42
C GLY A 267 14.82 6.90 23.90
N ARG A 268 13.68 6.29 23.56
CA ARG A 268 13.33 4.91 23.94
C ARG A 268 13.86 3.85 22.98
N PHE A 269 14.29 4.27 21.78
CA PHE A 269 14.83 3.40 20.73
C PHE A 269 15.98 4.11 20.01
N SER A 270 17.19 3.56 20.07
CA SER A 270 18.38 4.22 19.49
C SER A 270 18.85 3.62 18.16
N GLY A 271 18.55 2.35 17.91
CA GLY A 271 19.05 1.63 16.76
C GLY A 271 20.54 1.34 16.80
N ILE A 272 21.17 1.19 15.63
CA ILE A 272 22.61 0.96 15.50
C ILE A 272 23.29 2.24 15.05
N LYS A 273 24.30 2.69 15.83
CA LYS A 273 25.08 3.88 15.54
C LYS A 273 26.16 3.59 14.50
N VAL A 274 26.03 4.12 13.30
CA VAL A 274 26.98 3.94 12.19
C VAL A 274 28.02 5.07 12.10
N ALA A 275 27.67 6.28 12.56
CA ALA A 275 28.56 7.42 12.66
C ALA A 275 28.24 8.24 13.93
N PRO A 276 29.06 9.23 14.33
CA PRO A 276 28.84 9.99 15.57
C PRO A 276 27.41 10.51 15.75
N ASN A 277 26.78 11.00 14.68
CA ASN A 277 25.45 11.58 14.68
C ASN A 277 24.44 10.83 13.76
N VAL A 278 24.79 9.61 13.33
CA VAL A 278 23.95 8.84 12.41
C VAL A 278 23.65 7.47 13.02
N SER A 279 22.38 7.19 13.21
CA SER A 279 21.90 5.90 13.65
C SER A 279 20.89 5.35 12.63
N ILE A 280 20.95 4.04 12.39
CA ILE A 280 19.98 3.32 11.58
C ILE A 280 19.04 2.59 12.54
N THR A 281 17.75 2.86 12.42
CA THR A 281 16.72 2.22 13.25
C THR A 281 15.95 1.16 12.48
N HIS A 282 15.61 1.43 11.23
CA HIS A 282 14.86 0.49 10.37
C HIS A 282 14.98 0.88 8.90
N LEU A 283 14.68 -0.08 8.03
CA LEU A 283 14.53 0.08 6.59
C LEU A 283 13.31 -0.71 6.15
N LEU A 284 12.51 -0.14 5.26
CA LEU A 284 11.36 -0.78 4.65
C LEU A 284 11.51 -0.84 3.13
N PHE A 285 11.20 -2.00 2.58
CA PHE A 285 11.00 -2.16 1.15
C PHE A 285 9.68 -2.89 0.94
N VAL A 286 8.61 -2.11 0.85
CA VAL A 286 7.21 -2.58 0.78
C VAL A 286 6.84 -3.39 2.02
N ASP A 287 6.85 -4.71 1.95
CA ASP A 287 6.52 -5.68 3.00
C ASP A 287 7.74 -6.28 3.69
N ASP A 288 8.94 -6.10 3.14
CA ASP A 288 10.19 -6.45 3.81
C ASP A 288 10.61 -5.34 4.78
N VAL A 289 10.82 -5.71 6.04
CA VAL A 289 11.25 -4.77 7.10
C VAL A 289 12.53 -5.28 7.74
N LEU A 290 13.55 -4.42 7.80
CA LEU A 290 14.76 -4.62 8.59
C LEU A 290 14.76 -3.65 9.76
N ILE A 291 14.89 -4.15 10.99
CA ILE A 291 14.96 -3.35 12.21
C ILE A 291 16.33 -3.57 12.86
N PHE A 292 16.97 -2.46 13.21
CA PHE A 292 18.29 -2.41 13.81
C PHE A 292 18.16 -2.02 15.27
N CYS A 293 18.58 -2.87 16.19
CA CYS A 293 18.49 -2.66 17.64
C CYS A 293 19.87 -2.62 18.27
N SER A 294 20.06 -1.79 19.28
CA SER A 294 21.32 -1.74 20.07
C SER A 294 21.58 -2.98 20.91
N GLY A 295 20.59 -3.87 21.05
CA GLY A 295 20.69 -5.06 21.89
C GLY A 295 20.35 -4.80 23.37
N ASP A 296 19.89 -3.59 23.71
CA ASP A 296 19.37 -3.30 25.05
C ASP A 296 17.99 -3.96 25.29
N ARG A 297 17.77 -4.44 26.51
CA ARG A 297 16.48 -5.07 26.88
C ARG A 297 15.32 -4.09 26.86
N GLY A 298 15.58 -2.81 27.17
CA GLY A 298 14.57 -1.76 27.10
C GLY A 298 14.08 -1.55 25.68
N GLU A 299 15.00 -1.42 24.72
CA GLU A 299 14.67 -1.29 23.28
C GLU A 299 13.90 -2.50 22.76
N THR A 300 14.29 -3.71 23.16
CA THR A 300 13.57 -4.94 22.75
C THR A 300 12.12 -4.92 23.21
N ARG A 301 11.85 -4.40 24.41
CA ARG A 301 10.48 -4.25 24.95
C ARG A 301 9.70 -3.21 24.14
N VAL A 302 10.29 -2.04 23.90
CA VAL A 302 9.68 -0.98 23.09
C VAL A 302 9.35 -1.48 21.68
N LEU A 303 10.28 -2.19 21.05
CA LEU A 303 10.05 -2.78 19.75
C LEU A 303 8.89 -3.78 19.75
N LYS A 304 8.82 -4.64 20.76
CA LYS A 304 7.71 -5.58 20.94
C LYS A 304 6.37 -4.85 21.04
N GLU A 305 6.29 -3.79 21.84
CA GLU A 305 5.08 -2.97 21.98
C GLU A 305 4.65 -2.34 20.66
N ILE A 306 5.60 -1.80 19.89
CA ILE A 306 5.34 -1.22 18.55
C ILE A 306 4.81 -2.29 17.59
N LEU A 307 5.46 -3.46 17.53
CA LEU A 307 5.05 -4.55 16.65
C LEU A 307 3.68 -5.13 17.05
N GLU A 308 3.39 -5.25 18.35
CA GLU A 308 2.08 -5.69 18.84
C GLU A 308 0.99 -4.69 18.48
N LEU A 309 1.21 -3.38 18.67
CA LEU A 309 0.29 -2.34 18.25
C LEU A 309 0.02 -2.42 16.73
N PHE A 310 1.08 -2.49 15.93
CA PHE A 310 0.96 -2.55 14.49
C PHE A 310 0.30 -3.83 14.00
N SER A 311 0.56 -4.96 14.67
CA SER A 311 -0.10 -6.25 14.36
C SER A 311 -1.61 -6.20 14.56
N LYS A 312 -2.09 -5.50 15.60
CA LYS A 312 -3.52 -5.31 15.86
C LYS A 312 -4.21 -4.45 14.80
N LEU A 313 -3.52 -3.41 14.30
CA LEU A 313 -4.04 -2.52 13.25
C LEU A 313 -4.18 -3.23 11.90
N GLN A 314 -3.31 -4.20 11.63
CA GLN A 314 -3.20 -4.91 10.36
C GLN A 314 -3.57 -6.38 10.45
N VAL A 315 -3.89 -6.85 11.66
CA VAL A 315 -4.21 -8.27 11.88
C VAL A 315 -3.10 -9.22 11.41
N TRP A 316 -1.93 -9.03 11.96
CA TRP A 316 -0.82 -9.97 11.80
C TRP A 316 -0.83 -10.99 12.95
N LYS A 317 -0.51 -12.21 12.59
CA LYS A 317 -0.10 -13.21 13.56
C LYS A 317 1.36 -13.53 13.35
#